data_e0ed23ec508ddc0b3705fa5debf42b0e
#
_entry.id   e0ed23ec508ddc0b3705fa5debf42b0e
#
_cell.length_a   1.000
_cell.length_b   1.000
_cell.length_c   1.000
_cell.angle_alpha   90.00
_cell.angle_beta   90.00
_cell.angle_gamma   90.00
#
_symmetry.space_group_name_H-M   'P 1'
#
loop_
_entity.id
_entity.type
_entity.pdbx_description
1 polymer ?
#
loop_
_entity_poly.entity_id
_entity_poly.type
_entity_poly.pdbx_seq_one_letter_code
_entity_poly.pdbx_strand_id
1 'polypeptide(L)'
;CFLYPIIKEIMKEQRNGNKEPGIRAMFLYPMNALVNDQIDRLREILSSYPGITYGSFTGDTPENYKDGGTREKFAENNGIESLPDNELVTREEMRKNPPSLLFTNYSMLEYMLIRPKDSVLFNPENLNNWRFIVLDEAHTYGGALGIELSMLLKRVTGFAKTKPNFILTSATLGEKNKSDQDIVSFAKKLTSVDYETSDIIYADRLSFSNEVRKYVLDGNDISLIKNNLNNETELGNVLSKYASISGKDAKEKLYDFLEGEYNTWMVYSNLMNGPKNFRDLAKKFEPKINSKQLSDLIDIINFAEKDGMGLFELKYHSFVRALSGAYVTFGKNPDLTLIKRKTIHEMKAFEVGNCRYCNATYVIGKIVTSNENSLNYLIQNDEVDIYDNYGDEESVYVDYFLTEKPNIGLDDTDDDTKYEEYTVCAKCGCIHKTANLNALVCDCGEEYSFNLYKVEEKGKKSAANNINTCLSCGHRNKNGIVKTVSVGKDEGTALIGQILYDAIDEKILALKNHWVVLI
;
A
#
# COMPACT_ATOMS: atom_id res chain seq x y z
N CYS A 1 15.90 -8.14 13.70
CA CYS A 1 17.34 -8.42 13.95
C CYS A 1 17.88 -7.69 15.17
N PHE A 2 17.59 -6.41 15.37
CA PHE A 2 18.12 -5.58 16.49
C PHE A 2 17.64 -5.99 17.88
N LEU A 3 16.50 -6.63 18.04
CA LEU A 3 15.95 -7.04 19.35
C LEU A 3 16.87 -8.02 20.08
N TYR A 4 17.37 -9.05 19.40
CA TYR A 4 18.19 -10.09 20.03
C TYR A 4 19.49 -9.55 20.68
N PRO A 5 20.33 -8.73 20.03
CA PRO A 5 21.49 -8.15 20.66
C PRO A 5 21.14 -7.23 21.84
N ILE A 6 20.05 -6.46 21.75
CA ILE A 6 19.56 -5.61 22.84
C ILE A 6 19.15 -6.46 24.05
N ILE A 7 18.30 -7.48 23.84
CA ILE A 7 17.87 -8.41 24.90
C ILE A 7 19.08 -9.09 25.55
N LYS A 8 20.04 -9.58 24.74
CA LYS A 8 21.26 -10.22 25.24
C LYS A 8 22.09 -9.28 26.11
N GLU A 9 22.20 -8.01 25.76
CA GLU A 9 22.94 -7.02 26.55
C GLU A 9 22.22 -6.72 27.89
N ILE A 10 20.88 -6.62 27.87
CA ILE A 10 20.08 -6.46 29.10
C ILE A 10 20.24 -7.70 30.01
N MET A 11 20.19 -8.91 29.47
CA MET A 11 20.40 -10.14 30.22
C MET A 11 21.79 -10.19 30.85
N LYS A 12 22.83 -9.73 30.14
CA LYS A 12 24.19 -9.62 30.66
C LYS A 12 24.28 -8.63 31.81
N GLU A 13 23.63 -7.48 31.67
CA GLU A 13 23.53 -6.47 32.74
C GLU A 13 22.88 -7.03 34.01
N GLN A 14 21.75 -7.74 33.85
CA GLN A 14 21.04 -8.37 34.97
C GLN A 14 21.85 -9.47 35.65
N ARG A 15 22.63 -10.27 34.90
CA ARG A 15 23.56 -11.27 35.45
C ARG A 15 24.67 -10.62 36.29
N ASN A 16 25.08 -9.40 35.90
CA ASN A 16 26.07 -8.61 36.65
C ASN A 16 25.46 -7.90 37.86
N GLY A 17 24.21 -8.19 38.23
CA GLY A 17 23.54 -7.70 39.43
C GLY A 17 22.71 -6.43 39.25
N ASN A 18 22.72 -5.78 38.08
CA ASN A 18 21.90 -4.59 37.84
C ASN A 18 20.49 -5.00 37.39
N LYS A 19 19.55 -4.99 38.33
CA LYS A 19 18.12 -5.30 38.09
C LYS A 19 17.20 -4.10 38.34
N GLU A 20 17.80 -2.92 38.53
CA GLU A 20 17.03 -1.70 38.79
C GLU A 20 16.05 -1.38 37.63
N PRO A 21 14.83 -0.90 37.95
CA PRO A 21 13.92 -0.41 36.94
C PRO A 21 14.54 0.72 36.11
N GLY A 22 14.05 0.91 34.90
CA GLY A 22 14.49 2.02 34.03
C GLY A 22 14.66 1.60 32.59
N ILE A 23 14.64 2.58 31.72
CA ILE A 23 14.68 2.38 30.26
C ILE A 23 16.11 1.99 29.84
N ARG A 24 16.26 0.85 29.16
CA ARG A 24 17.50 0.40 28.51
C ARG A 24 17.48 0.65 27.02
N ALA A 25 16.32 0.44 26.41
CA ALA A 25 16.12 0.70 24.99
C ALA A 25 14.78 1.38 24.74
N MET A 26 14.78 2.37 23.88
CA MET A 26 13.60 3.05 23.38
C MET A 26 13.47 2.79 21.88
N PHE A 27 12.27 2.39 21.46
CA PHE A 27 11.96 2.06 20.08
C PHE A 27 10.95 3.05 19.52
N LEU A 28 11.32 3.73 18.45
CA LEU A 28 10.49 4.70 17.75
C LEU A 28 10.00 4.11 16.41
N TYR A 29 8.71 3.98 16.31
CA TYR A 29 8.02 3.51 15.09
C TYR A 29 7.24 4.64 14.43
N PRO A 30 7.13 4.66 13.10
CA PRO A 30 6.33 5.68 12.41
C PRO A 30 4.81 5.50 12.63
N MET A 31 4.35 4.30 12.95
CA MET A 31 2.93 3.95 13.07
C MET A 31 2.66 3.05 14.27
N ASN A 32 1.50 3.23 14.95
CA ASN A 32 1.09 2.41 16.08
C ASN A 32 0.91 0.92 15.71
N ALA A 33 0.45 0.62 14.50
CA ALA A 33 0.27 -0.76 14.05
C ALA A 33 1.57 -1.58 14.13
N LEU A 34 2.71 -0.97 13.75
CA LEU A 34 4.03 -1.61 13.87
C LEU A 34 4.45 -1.83 15.32
N VAL A 35 4.07 -0.90 16.23
CA VAL A 35 4.30 -1.08 17.67
C VAL A 35 3.54 -2.30 18.17
N ASN A 36 2.26 -2.43 17.83
CA ASN A 36 1.41 -3.53 18.28
C ASN A 36 1.93 -4.89 17.81
N ASP A 37 2.31 -5.00 16.52
CA ASP A 37 2.91 -6.22 15.96
C ASP A 37 4.19 -6.63 16.71
N GLN A 38 5.04 -5.66 17.08
CA GLN A 38 6.25 -5.95 17.85
C GLN A 38 5.94 -6.36 19.29
N ILE A 39 4.92 -5.78 19.93
CA ILE A 39 4.48 -6.18 21.28
C ILE A 39 3.97 -7.63 21.26
N ASP A 40 3.15 -8.01 20.27
CA ASP A 40 2.66 -9.38 20.13
C ASP A 40 3.82 -10.38 19.99
N ARG A 41 4.79 -10.06 19.16
CA ARG A 41 6.00 -10.86 18.99
C ARG A 41 6.84 -10.97 20.27
N LEU A 42 6.90 -9.89 21.07
CA LEU A 42 7.63 -9.90 22.33
C LEU A 42 6.94 -10.74 23.40
N ARG A 43 5.62 -10.88 23.40
CA ARG A 43 4.90 -11.78 24.29
C ARG A 43 5.40 -13.20 24.14
N GLU A 44 5.58 -13.67 22.91
CA GLU A 44 6.13 -15.00 22.65
C GLU A 44 7.58 -15.13 23.12
N ILE A 45 8.43 -14.15 22.78
CA ILE A 45 9.87 -14.20 23.06
C ILE A 45 10.17 -14.02 24.55
N LEU A 46 9.53 -13.05 25.22
CA LEU A 46 9.86 -12.62 26.58
C LEU A 46 9.02 -13.27 27.66
N SER A 47 8.02 -14.09 27.35
CA SER A 47 7.26 -14.88 28.32
C SER A 47 8.16 -15.71 29.25
N SER A 48 9.25 -16.24 28.72
CA SER A 48 10.24 -17.03 29.45
C SER A 48 11.31 -16.18 30.17
N TYR A 49 11.26 -14.85 30.09
CA TYR A 49 12.26 -13.93 30.65
C TYR A 49 11.61 -12.82 31.50
N PRO A 50 11.01 -13.15 32.65
CA PRO A 50 10.22 -12.20 33.45
C PRO A 50 11.03 -11.01 33.99
N GLY A 51 12.35 -11.10 34.01
CA GLY A 51 13.21 -10.00 34.42
C GLY A 51 13.33 -8.85 33.40
N ILE A 52 12.86 -9.00 32.17
CA ILE A 52 12.92 -7.96 31.14
C ILE A 52 11.51 -7.40 30.93
N THR A 53 11.26 -6.22 31.49
CA THR A 53 9.98 -5.53 31.35
C THR A 53 9.89 -4.77 30.04
N TYR A 54 8.71 -4.74 29.45
CA TYR A 54 8.45 -4.01 28.20
C TYR A 54 7.04 -3.41 28.20
N GLY A 55 6.84 -2.39 27.38
CA GLY A 55 5.52 -1.78 27.23
C GLY A 55 5.46 -0.79 26.07
N SER A 56 4.27 -0.59 25.54
CA SER A 56 3.99 0.40 24.51
C SER A 56 3.35 1.64 25.11
N PHE A 57 3.95 2.80 24.85
CA PHE A 57 3.40 4.09 25.24
C PHE A 57 3.00 4.86 23.99
N THR A 58 1.74 4.69 23.56
CA THR A 58 1.18 5.29 22.35
C THR A 58 -0.13 6.04 22.66
N GLY A 59 -0.80 6.56 21.63
CA GLY A 59 -2.13 7.14 21.76
C GLY A 59 -3.17 6.17 22.32
N ASP A 60 -3.03 4.90 21.96
CA ASP A 60 -3.97 3.82 22.29
C ASP A 60 -3.73 3.21 23.69
N THR A 61 -2.59 3.51 24.33
CA THR A 61 -2.24 2.99 25.65
C THR A 61 -3.17 3.59 26.72
N PRO A 62 -3.92 2.77 27.46
CA PRO A 62 -4.82 3.24 28.51
C PRO A 62 -4.07 3.89 29.66
N GLU A 63 -4.69 4.86 30.31
CA GLU A 63 -4.12 5.55 31.47
C GLU A 63 -3.97 4.59 32.65
N ASN A 64 -5.04 3.84 32.93
CA ASN A 64 -5.14 2.82 33.98
C ASN A 64 -6.15 1.74 33.55
N TYR A 65 -6.33 0.72 34.36
CA TYR A 65 -7.43 -0.24 34.17
C TYR A 65 -8.77 0.45 34.44
N LYS A 66 -9.64 0.53 33.41
CA LYS A 66 -10.94 1.20 33.52
C LYS A 66 -11.83 0.51 34.57
N ASP A 67 -12.58 1.31 35.31
CA ASP A 67 -13.71 0.91 36.19
C ASP A 67 -13.41 -0.25 37.17
N GLY A 68 -12.24 -0.23 37.80
CA GLY A 68 -11.82 -1.28 38.71
C GLY A 68 -11.49 -2.60 38.01
N GLY A 69 -11.22 -2.56 36.73
CA GLY A 69 -10.75 -3.69 35.94
C GLY A 69 -9.39 -4.19 36.42
N THR A 70 -9.15 -5.46 36.17
CA THR A 70 -7.87 -6.12 36.47
C THR A 70 -7.12 -6.35 35.17
N ARG A 71 -5.87 -6.80 35.32
CA ARG A 71 -4.99 -7.20 34.22
C ARG A 71 -5.62 -8.32 33.38
N GLU A 72 -6.28 -9.28 34.03
CA GLU A 72 -6.96 -10.40 33.40
C GLU A 72 -8.14 -9.91 32.54
N LYS A 73 -8.96 -8.99 33.07
CA LYS A 73 -10.06 -8.39 32.30
C LYS A 73 -9.57 -7.55 31.12
N PHE A 74 -8.40 -6.91 31.25
CA PHE A 74 -7.78 -6.21 30.13
C PHE A 74 -7.39 -7.20 29.03
N ALA A 75 -6.77 -8.33 29.40
CA ALA A 75 -6.38 -9.37 28.47
C ALA A 75 -7.62 -9.95 27.73
N GLU A 76 -8.65 -10.30 28.48
CA GLU A 76 -9.92 -10.83 27.93
C GLU A 76 -10.56 -9.85 26.92
N ASN A 77 -10.70 -8.57 27.30
CA ASN A 77 -11.30 -7.54 26.46
C ASN A 77 -10.51 -7.24 25.17
N ASN A 78 -9.21 -7.54 25.14
CA ASN A 78 -8.35 -7.35 23.98
C ASN A 78 -8.02 -8.67 23.26
N GLY A 79 -8.65 -9.79 23.64
CA GLY A 79 -8.45 -11.09 23.03
C GLY A 79 -7.04 -11.66 23.21
N ILE A 80 -6.35 -11.29 24.28
CA ILE A 80 -5.01 -11.75 24.58
C ILE A 80 -5.12 -13.00 25.44
N GLU A 81 -4.72 -14.15 24.91
CA GLU A 81 -4.82 -15.44 25.62
C GLU A 81 -3.98 -15.48 26.91
N SER A 82 -2.79 -14.91 26.87
CA SER A 82 -1.89 -14.87 28.01
C SER A 82 -1.10 -13.57 28.02
N LEU A 83 -1.33 -12.73 29.03
CA LEU A 83 -0.62 -11.47 29.23
C LEU A 83 0.54 -11.70 30.22
N PRO A 84 1.81 -11.70 29.76
CA PRO A 84 2.96 -11.96 30.62
C PRO A 84 3.13 -10.87 31.70
N ASP A 85 3.57 -11.25 32.91
CA ASP A 85 3.71 -10.32 34.03
C ASP A 85 4.72 -9.19 33.77
N ASN A 86 5.64 -9.39 32.86
CA ASN A 86 6.66 -8.40 32.49
C ASN A 86 6.20 -7.43 31.37
N GLU A 87 4.98 -7.57 30.83
CA GLU A 87 4.38 -6.59 29.93
C GLU A 87 3.63 -5.52 30.73
N LEU A 88 3.99 -4.25 30.57
CA LEU A 88 3.32 -3.12 31.20
C LEU A 88 2.33 -2.53 30.20
N VAL A 89 1.04 -2.65 30.49
CA VAL A 89 -0.04 -2.32 29.53
C VAL A 89 -0.70 -0.97 29.78
N THR A 90 -0.46 -0.34 30.96
CA THR A 90 -1.02 0.97 31.29
C THR A 90 0.06 2.01 31.47
N ARG A 91 -0.28 3.29 31.21
CA ARG A 91 0.64 4.40 31.43
C ARG A 91 1.02 4.55 32.90
N GLU A 92 0.10 4.27 33.81
CA GLU A 92 0.33 4.34 35.25
C GLU A 92 1.38 3.30 35.72
N GLU A 93 1.29 2.05 35.22
CA GLU A 93 2.30 1.01 35.48
C GLU A 93 3.68 1.45 35.01
N MET A 94 3.78 1.95 33.77
CA MET A 94 5.03 2.38 33.17
C MET A 94 5.65 3.60 33.88
N ARG A 95 4.84 4.52 34.38
CA ARG A 95 5.35 5.65 35.19
C ARG A 95 5.88 5.20 36.57
N LYS A 96 5.19 4.25 37.19
CA LYS A 96 5.62 3.70 38.51
C LYS A 96 6.86 2.83 38.35
N ASN A 97 6.94 2.08 37.29
CA ASN A 97 8.01 1.12 37.03
C ASN A 97 8.43 1.19 35.55
N PRO A 98 9.33 2.12 35.19
CA PRO A 98 9.69 2.30 33.77
C PRO A 98 10.21 1.01 33.11
N PRO A 99 9.68 0.61 31.96
CA PRO A 99 10.03 -0.64 31.31
C PRO A 99 11.48 -0.63 30.80
N SER A 100 12.11 -1.80 30.78
CA SER A 100 13.43 -1.97 30.16
C SER A 100 13.41 -1.68 28.65
N LEU A 101 12.31 -2.07 27.98
CA LEU A 101 12.07 -1.83 26.55
C LEU A 101 10.81 -0.97 26.42
N LEU A 102 10.97 0.28 25.98
CA LEU A 102 9.88 1.23 25.77
C LEU A 102 9.61 1.40 24.28
N PHE A 103 8.40 1.08 23.84
CA PHE A 103 7.93 1.23 22.47
C PHE A 103 7.01 2.44 22.34
N THR A 104 7.26 3.31 21.37
CA THR A 104 6.47 4.52 21.16
C THR A 104 6.56 5.02 19.71
N ASN A 105 5.88 6.11 19.41
CA ASN A 105 6.06 6.85 18.17
C ASN A 105 6.61 8.27 18.46
N TYR A 106 7.08 8.96 17.41
CA TYR A 106 7.73 10.28 17.58
C TYR A 106 6.78 11.32 18.19
N SER A 107 5.52 11.35 17.76
CA SER A 107 4.52 12.31 18.26
C SER A 107 4.22 12.07 19.74
N MET A 108 4.08 10.80 20.14
CA MET A 108 3.87 10.46 21.54
C MET A 108 5.08 10.78 22.38
N LEU A 109 6.30 10.53 21.89
CA LEU A 109 7.52 10.90 22.60
C LEU A 109 7.57 12.40 22.89
N GLU A 110 7.16 13.24 21.93
CA GLU A 110 7.07 14.68 22.16
C GLU A 110 6.03 15.03 23.22
N TYR A 111 4.84 14.40 23.18
CA TYR A 111 3.83 14.59 24.23
C TYR A 111 4.32 14.15 25.62
N MET A 112 5.05 13.04 25.72
CA MET A 112 5.59 12.56 26.98
C MET A 112 6.57 13.56 27.60
N LEU A 113 7.36 14.25 26.79
CA LEU A 113 8.28 15.29 27.28
C LEU A 113 7.58 16.57 27.77
N ILE A 114 6.40 16.87 27.20
CA ILE A 114 5.64 18.09 27.53
C ILE A 114 4.70 17.85 28.72
N ARG A 115 4.15 16.65 28.85
CA ARG A 115 3.19 16.31 29.91
C ARG A 115 3.89 16.10 31.26
N PRO A 116 3.58 16.87 32.31
CA PRO A 116 4.25 16.72 33.60
C PRO A 116 4.14 15.33 34.21
N LYS A 117 3.02 14.63 33.99
CA LYS A 117 2.82 13.25 34.47
C LYS A 117 3.78 12.24 33.81
N ASP A 118 4.05 12.41 32.51
CA ASP A 118 4.81 11.47 31.72
C ASP A 118 6.32 11.75 31.79
N SER A 119 6.70 13.00 32.10
CA SER A 119 8.10 13.42 32.20
C SER A 119 8.91 12.66 33.24
N VAL A 120 8.25 12.01 34.21
CA VAL A 120 8.90 11.14 35.20
C VAL A 120 9.70 10.01 34.54
N LEU A 121 9.27 9.53 33.35
CA LEU A 121 9.99 8.50 32.61
C LEU A 121 11.39 8.95 32.17
N PHE A 122 11.60 10.25 32.02
CA PHE A 122 12.87 10.87 31.64
C PHE A 122 13.69 11.40 32.80
N ASN A 123 13.31 11.10 34.05
CA ASN A 123 14.13 11.43 35.19
C ASN A 123 15.51 10.76 35.07
N PRO A 124 16.61 11.43 35.48
CA PRO A 124 17.96 10.88 35.37
C PRO A 124 18.14 9.49 36.00
N GLU A 125 17.36 9.16 37.02
CA GLU A 125 17.39 7.85 37.68
C GLU A 125 16.86 6.75 36.75
N ASN A 126 15.80 7.01 36.02
CA ASN A 126 15.16 6.08 35.06
C ASN A 126 15.99 5.90 33.80
N LEU A 127 16.87 6.84 33.46
CA LEU A 127 17.73 6.85 32.29
C LEU A 127 19.19 6.48 32.58
N ASN A 128 19.54 6.12 33.84
CA ASN A 128 20.92 5.76 34.23
C ASN A 128 21.50 4.63 33.37
N ASN A 129 20.64 3.70 32.96
CA ASN A 129 21.00 2.51 32.20
C ASN A 129 20.55 2.56 30.74
N TRP A 130 20.16 3.73 30.24
CA TRP A 130 19.67 3.89 28.87
C TRP A 130 20.82 3.74 27.88
N ARG A 131 20.74 2.71 27.02
CA ARG A 131 21.82 2.33 26.11
C ARG A 131 21.48 2.45 24.64
N PHE A 132 20.20 2.30 24.28
CA PHE A 132 19.80 2.20 22.89
C PHE A 132 18.58 3.06 22.56
N ILE A 133 18.62 3.71 21.39
CA ILE A 133 17.47 4.28 20.70
C ILE A 133 17.40 3.60 19.33
N VAL A 134 16.27 2.98 19.03
CA VAL A 134 16.01 2.31 17.76
C VAL A 134 15.01 3.14 16.97
N LEU A 135 15.36 3.51 15.75
CA LEU A 135 14.50 4.21 14.79
C LEU A 135 14.14 3.21 13.69
N ASP A 136 12.94 2.66 13.77
CA ASP A 136 12.48 1.72 12.76
C ASP A 136 11.89 2.48 11.56
N GLU A 137 12.01 1.88 10.36
CA GLU A 137 11.62 2.49 9.09
C GLU A 137 12.17 3.93 8.93
N ALA A 138 13.47 4.09 9.21
CA ALA A 138 14.13 5.40 9.28
C ALA A 138 13.99 6.24 8.00
N HIS A 139 13.78 5.59 6.84
CA HIS A 139 13.54 6.28 5.57
C HIS A 139 12.28 7.15 5.57
N THR A 140 11.33 6.88 6.46
CA THR A 140 10.10 7.69 6.60
C THR A 140 10.38 9.06 7.23
N TYR A 141 11.48 9.22 7.95
CA TYR A 141 11.87 10.47 8.62
C TYR A 141 12.69 11.38 7.70
N GLY A 142 12.10 11.74 6.54
CA GLY A 142 12.69 12.67 5.58
C GLY A 142 12.13 14.10 5.68
N GLY A 143 12.79 15.08 5.06
CA GLY A 143 12.31 16.44 4.95
C GLY A 143 12.08 17.13 6.30
N ALA A 144 10.96 17.86 6.45
CA ALA A 144 10.59 18.58 7.67
C ALA A 144 10.48 17.68 8.90
N LEU A 145 9.84 16.49 8.74
CA LEU A 145 9.68 15.51 9.81
C LEU A 145 11.04 15.03 10.36
N GLY A 146 12.03 14.84 9.48
CA GLY A 146 13.38 14.46 9.91
C GLY A 146 14.06 15.54 10.75
N ILE A 147 13.83 16.81 10.45
CA ILE A 147 14.35 17.93 11.23
C ILE A 147 13.70 17.95 12.61
N GLU A 148 12.38 17.83 12.67
CA GLU A 148 11.60 17.80 13.93
C GLU A 148 12.07 16.64 14.83
N LEU A 149 12.17 15.45 14.25
CA LEU A 149 12.66 14.26 14.98
C LEU A 149 14.10 14.45 15.45
N SER A 150 14.99 15.00 14.63
CA SER A 150 16.38 15.28 15.04
C SER A 150 16.46 16.22 16.26
N MET A 151 15.62 17.27 16.29
CA MET A 151 15.52 18.18 17.43
C MET A 151 14.96 17.47 18.67
N LEU A 152 13.93 16.63 18.49
CA LEU A 152 13.34 15.84 19.57
C LEU A 152 14.36 14.86 20.16
N LEU A 153 15.12 14.16 19.35
CA LEU A 153 16.16 13.24 19.77
C LEU A 153 17.27 13.97 20.56
N LYS A 154 17.68 15.17 20.14
CA LYS A 154 18.63 15.98 20.91
C LYS A 154 18.08 16.36 22.28
N ARG A 155 16.82 16.74 22.36
CA ARG A 155 16.17 17.08 23.64
C ARG A 155 16.13 15.87 24.57
N VAL A 156 15.65 14.73 24.09
CA VAL A 156 15.47 13.53 24.90
C VAL A 156 16.80 12.94 25.36
N THR A 157 17.81 12.91 24.48
CA THR A 157 19.16 12.41 24.84
C THR A 157 19.89 13.35 25.79
N GLY A 158 19.48 14.62 25.86
CA GLY A 158 20.00 15.59 26.84
C GLY A 158 19.69 15.24 28.29
N PHE A 159 18.69 14.40 28.56
CA PHE A 159 18.37 13.92 29.93
C PHE A 159 19.24 12.72 30.36
N ALA A 160 19.86 12.01 29.40
CA ALA A 160 20.66 10.84 29.69
C ALA A 160 22.07 11.24 30.17
N LYS A 161 22.56 10.58 31.22
CA LYS A 161 23.96 10.77 31.70
C LYS A 161 24.98 10.25 30.70
N THR A 162 24.66 9.14 30.04
CA THR A 162 25.47 8.54 28.99
C THR A 162 24.66 8.55 27.72
N LYS A 163 25.23 9.05 26.61
CA LYS A 163 24.54 9.07 25.33
C LYS A 163 24.21 7.65 24.88
N PRO A 164 22.95 7.35 24.57
CA PRO A 164 22.56 6.05 24.03
C PRO A 164 23.09 5.86 22.59
N ASN A 165 23.32 4.61 22.21
CA ASN A 165 23.64 4.23 20.86
C ASN A 165 22.38 4.22 19.99
N PHE A 166 22.49 4.74 18.79
CA PHE A 166 21.38 4.72 17.83
C PHE A 166 21.49 3.50 16.93
N ILE A 167 20.34 2.88 16.66
CA ILE A 167 20.17 1.82 15.66
C ILE A 167 19.07 2.29 14.72
N LEU A 168 19.39 2.42 13.43
CA LEU A 168 18.44 2.78 12.40
C LEU A 168 18.17 1.58 11.52
N THR A 169 16.90 1.30 11.23
CA THR A 169 16.52 0.23 10.30
C THR A 169 15.75 0.80 9.12
N SER A 170 15.91 0.21 7.98
CA SER A 170 15.17 0.58 6.78
C SER A 170 15.24 -0.51 5.73
N ALA A 171 14.17 -0.66 4.97
CA ALA A 171 14.12 -1.56 3.81
C ALA A 171 14.59 -0.89 2.50
N THR A 172 14.66 0.46 2.43
CA THR A 172 14.73 1.21 1.17
C THR A 172 15.78 2.31 1.11
N LEU A 173 16.72 2.41 2.06
CA LEU A 173 17.72 3.49 2.12
C LEU A 173 18.83 3.42 1.05
N GLY A 174 18.71 2.57 0.05
CA GLY A 174 19.64 2.56 -1.07
C GLY A 174 20.28 1.20 -1.36
N GLU A 175 21.13 1.17 -2.38
CA GLU A 175 21.81 -0.04 -2.84
C GLU A 175 23.19 -0.17 -2.18
N LYS A 176 23.55 -1.40 -1.80
CA LYS A 176 24.86 -1.75 -1.22
C LYS A 176 26.00 -1.19 -2.10
N ASN A 177 26.94 -0.51 -1.47
CA ASN A 177 28.12 0.12 -2.08
C ASN A 177 27.86 1.31 -3.03
N LYS A 178 26.62 1.66 -3.32
CA LYS A 178 26.30 2.83 -4.16
C LYS A 178 25.81 4.03 -3.34
N SER A 179 25.09 3.77 -2.24
CA SER A 179 24.43 4.80 -1.44
C SER A 179 25.02 4.93 -0.03
N ASP A 180 26.13 4.27 0.27
CA ASP A 180 26.68 4.18 1.63
C ASP A 180 26.95 5.56 2.25
N GLN A 181 27.53 6.48 1.48
CA GLN A 181 27.82 7.83 1.96
C GLN A 181 26.55 8.64 2.23
N ASP A 182 25.51 8.45 1.42
CA ASP A 182 24.22 9.12 1.61
C ASP A 182 23.52 8.59 2.85
N ILE A 183 23.59 7.27 3.09
CA ILE A 183 23.05 6.61 4.29
C ILE A 183 23.74 7.15 5.55
N VAL A 184 25.07 7.20 5.56
CA VAL A 184 25.87 7.76 6.67
C VAL A 184 25.51 9.23 6.90
N SER A 185 25.44 10.04 5.83
CA SER A 185 25.05 11.46 5.92
C SER A 185 23.64 11.63 6.48
N PHE A 186 22.69 10.81 6.04
CA PHE A 186 21.32 10.82 6.55
C PHE A 186 21.27 10.47 8.05
N ALA A 187 21.91 9.38 8.45
CA ALA A 187 21.97 8.93 9.84
C ALA A 187 22.59 10.01 10.75
N LYS A 188 23.69 10.62 10.33
CA LYS A 188 24.35 11.73 11.05
C LYS A 188 23.43 12.94 11.19
N LYS A 189 22.73 13.34 10.12
CA LYS A 189 21.78 14.47 10.18
C LYS A 189 20.63 14.20 11.14
N LEU A 190 20.13 12.96 11.17
CA LEU A 190 18.97 12.59 11.97
C LEU A 190 19.33 12.46 13.48
N THR A 191 20.46 11.81 13.80
CA THR A 191 20.83 11.48 15.18
C THR A 191 21.86 12.41 15.80
N SER A 192 22.58 13.19 14.97
CA SER A 192 23.75 14.00 15.38
C SER A 192 24.91 13.17 15.93
N VAL A 193 25.02 11.92 15.48
CA VAL A 193 26.13 11.01 15.80
C VAL A 193 26.92 10.74 14.50
N ASP A 194 28.23 10.63 14.61
CA ASP A 194 29.09 10.25 13.49
C ASP A 194 29.01 8.73 13.25
N TYR A 195 28.91 8.34 11.99
CA TYR A 195 28.91 6.95 11.53
C TYR A 195 29.94 6.80 10.43
N GLU A 196 30.44 5.59 10.31
CA GLU A 196 31.28 5.16 9.19
C GLU A 196 30.49 4.19 8.28
N THR A 197 30.97 4.00 7.08
CA THR A 197 30.36 3.03 6.14
C THR A 197 30.43 1.59 6.66
N SER A 198 31.40 1.30 7.53
CA SER A 198 31.52 0.02 8.28
C SER A 198 30.40 -0.23 9.27
N ASP A 199 29.66 0.82 9.70
CA ASP A 199 28.53 0.69 10.60
C ASP A 199 27.25 0.24 9.87
N ILE A 200 27.26 0.22 8.54
CA ILE A 200 26.13 -0.22 7.73
C ILE A 200 26.12 -1.75 7.66
N ILE A 201 25.06 -2.33 8.19
CA ILE A 201 24.84 -3.77 8.13
C ILE A 201 23.81 -4.08 7.04
N TYR A 202 24.25 -4.72 5.99
CA TYR A 202 23.38 -5.23 4.92
C TYR A 202 22.97 -6.67 5.20
N ALA A 203 21.74 -7.01 4.80
CA ALA A 203 21.32 -8.40 4.79
C ALA A 203 22.08 -9.17 3.70
N ASP A 204 22.75 -10.24 4.07
CA ASP A 204 23.25 -11.21 3.10
C ASP A 204 22.07 -12.11 2.70
N ARG A 205 21.63 -11.95 1.46
CA ARG A 205 20.58 -12.80 0.90
C ARG A 205 21.22 -14.05 0.34
N LEU A 206 20.73 -15.20 0.79
CA LEU A 206 21.06 -16.45 0.14
C LEU A 206 20.47 -16.39 -1.29
N SER A 207 21.35 -16.51 -2.29
CA SER A 207 20.89 -16.61 -3.67
C SER A 207 20.36 -18.02 -3.91
N PHE A 208 19.27 -18.12 -4.66
CA PHE A 208 18.83 -19.40 -5.17
C PHE A 208 19.94 -20.02 -6.00
N SER A 209 20.26 -21.30 -5.74
CA SER A 209 21.41 -21.98 -6.30
C SER A 209 21.52 -21.82 -7.83
N ASN A 210 22.76 -21.56 -8.33
CA ASN A 210 23.07 -21.51 -9.76
C ASN A 210 23.34 -22.90 -10.36
N GLU A 211 23.04 -23.98 -9.66
CA GLU A 211 23.23 -25.33 -10.16
C GLU A 211 22.40 -25.62 -11.42
N VAL A 212 22.89 -26.57 -12.21
CA VAL A 212 22.21 -26.98 -13.45
C VAL A 212 20.83 -27.54 -13.11
N ARG A 213 19.79 -26.98 -13.72
CA ARG A 213 18.42 -27.47 -13.56
C ARG A 213 18.27 -28.87 -14.13
N LYS A 214 17.74 -29.78 -13.34
CA LYS A 214 17.75 -31.22 -13.65
C LYS A 214 16.50 -31.65 -14.41
N TYR A 215 15.38 -30.94 -14.21
CA TYR A 215 14.07 -31.31 -14.78
C TYR A 215 13.17 -30.09 -14.94
N VAL A 216 12.10 -30.28 -15.71
CA VAL A 216 11.07 -29.27 -16.01
C VAL A 216 9.72 -29.90 -15.73
N LEU A 217 8.93 -29.31 -14.85
CA LEU A 217 7.55 -29.75 -14.57
C LEU A 217 6.64 -29.47 -15.77
N ASP A 218 5.83 -30.45 -16.08
CA ASP A 218 4.68 -30.31 -16.98
C ASP A 218 3.55 -29.53 -16.28
N GLY A 219 2.77 -28.77 -17.05
CA GLY A 219 1.66 -27.99 -16.51
C GLY A 219 0.59 -28.83 -15.82
N ASN A 220 0.33 -30.05 -16.28
CA ASN A 220 -0.62 -30.97 -15.66
C ASN A 220 -0.08 -31.51 -14.34
N ASP A 221 1.22 -31.84 -14.28
CA ASP A 221 1.84 -32.31 -13.05
C ASP A 221 1.92 -31.20 -11.99
N ILE A 222 2.09 -29.92 -12.38
CA ILE A 222 1.96 -28.78 -11.48
C ILE A 222 0.57 -28.77 -10.82
N SER A 223 -0.50 -28.88 -11.60
CA SER A 223 -1.86 -28.89 -11.08
C SER A 223 -2.14 -30.12 -10.20
N LEU A 224 -1.56 -31.29 -10.55
CA LEU A 224 -1.66 -32.49 -9.72
C LEU A 224 -0.95 -32.31 -8.37
N ILE A 225 0.26 -31.76 -8.35
CA ILE A 225 1.00 -31.46 -7.11
C ILE A 225 0.18 -30.51 -6.24
N LYS A 226 -0.36 -29.42 -6.82
CA LYS A 226 -1.16 -28.42 -6.08
C LYS A 226 -2.38 -29.08 -5.41
N ASN A 227 -3.08 -29.95 -6.12
CA ASN A 227 -4.27 -30.63 -5.59
C ASN A 227 -3.95 -31.67 -4.51
N ASN A 228 -2.72 -32.16 -4.44
CA ASN A 228 -2.28 -33.22 -3.54
C ASN A 228 -1.26 -32.79 -2.50
N LEU A 229 -1.14 -31.51 -2.19
CA LEU A 229 -0.18 -30.98 -1.18
C LEU A 229 -0.30 -31.66 0.20
N ASN A 230 -1.51 -32.08 0.57
CA ASN A 230 -1.80 -32.76 1.83
C ASN A 230 -1.82 -34.30 1.71
N ASN A 231 -1.56 -34.85 0.52
CA ASN A 231 -1.55 -36.31 0.27
C ASN A 231 -0.13 -36.73 -0.11
N GLU A 232 0.66 -37.14 0.87
CA GLU A 232 2.08 -37.48 0.67
C GLU A 232 2.29 -38.64 -0.31
N THR A 233 1.37 -39.61 -0.40
CA THR A 233 1.50 -40.77 -1.30
C THR A 233 1.36 -40.33 -2.75
N GLU A 234 0.31 -39.60 -3.09
CA GLU A 234 0.08 -39.07 -4.44
C GLU A 234 1.15 -38.05 -4.84
N LEU A 235 1.53 -37.19 -3.92
CA LEU A 235 2.64 -36.24 -4.13
C LEU A 235 3.93 -37.02 -4.48
N GLY A 236 4.28 -38.03 -3.69
CA GLY A 236 5.46 -38.86 -3.94
C GLY A 236 5.42 -39.56 -5.31
N ASN A 237 4.25 -40.04 -5.75
CA ASN A 237 4.07 -40.64 -7.07
C ASN A 237 4.36 -39.63 -8.21
N VAL A 238 3.91 -38.40 -8.08
CA VAL A 238 4.16 -37.37 -9.11
C VAL A 238 5.64 -36.97 -9.12
N LEU A 239 6.23 -36.69 -7.95
CA LEU A 239 7.63 -36.26 -7.86
C LEU A 239 8.61 -37.33 -8.33
N SER A 240 8.32 -38.61 -8.07
CA SER A 240 9.17 -39.75 -8.46
C SER A 240 9.33 -39.92 -9.98
N LYS A 241 8.43 -39.33 -10.79
CA LYS A 241 8.58 -39.30 -12.26
C LYS A 241 9.82 -38.50 -12.70
N TYR A 242 10.23 -37.51 -11.91
CA TYR A 242 11.29 -36.55 -12.24
C TYR A 242 12.59 -36.81 -11.47
N ALA A 243 12.49 -37.17 -10.18
CA ALA A 243 13.64 -37.37 -9.31
C ALA A 243 13.33 -38.25 -8.09
N SER A 244 14.34 -38.93 -7.58
CA SER A 244 14.27 -39.60 -6.26
C SER A 244 14.52 -38.56 -5.18
N ILE A 245 13.50 -38.25 -4.38
CA ILE A 245 13.55 -37.23 -3.35
C ILE A 245 13.26 -37.84 -2.00
N SER A 246 14.07 -37.46 -1.01
CA SER A 246 13.90 -37.86 0.38
C SER A 246 13.56 -36.60 1.20
N GLY A 247 12.62 -36.71 2.09
CA GLY A 247 12.23 -35.63 3.01
C GLY A 247 11.32 -36.18 4.10
N LYS A 248 11.26 -35.52 5.25
CA LYS A 248 10.47 -35.94 6.41
C LYS A 248 8.97 -35.83 6.15
N ASP A 249 8.58 -34.82 5.42
CA ASP A 249 7.19 -34.49 5.09
C ASP A 249 7.05 -33.93 3.67
N ALA A 250 5.82 -33.57 3.29
CA ALA A 250 5.50 -33.02 1.98
C ALA A 250 6.21 -31.68 1.69
N LYS A 251 6.38 -30.82 2.70
CA LYS A 251 7.01 -29.50 2.55
C LYS A 251 8.49 -29.63 2.24
N GLU A 252 9.20 -30.46 3.00
CA GLU A 252 10.63 -30.74 2.83
C GLU A 252 10.92 -31.44 1.50
N LYS A 253 10.09 -32.42 1.12
CA LYS A 253 10.17 -33.08 -0.20
C LYS A 253 10.01 -32.10 -1.35
N LEU A 254 9.06 -31.19 -1.27
CA LEU A 254 8.84 -30.15 -2.26
C LEU A 254 9.99 -29.15 -2.29
N TYR A 255 10.53 -28.74 -1.15
CA TYR A 255 11.68 -27.83 -1.09
C TYR A 255 12.87 -28.40 -1.88
N ASP A 256 13.31 -29.61 -1.55
CA ASP A 256 14.45 -30.26 -2.23
C ASP A 256 14.17 -30.52 -3.72
N PHE A 257 12.90 -30.80 -4.07
CA PHE A 257 12.48 -30.96 -5.46
C PHE A 257 12.56 -29.65 -6.24
N LEU A 258 11.99 -28.59 -5.73
CA LEU A 258 11.90 -27.28 -6.42
C LEU A 258 13.27 -26.62 -6.62
N GLU A 259 14.26 -26.92 -5.79
CA GLU A 259 15.64 -26.46 -6.01
C GLU A 259 16.22 -26.91 -7.37
N GLY A 260 15.84 -28.10 -7.86
CA GLY A 260 16.27 -28.63 -9.14
C GLY A 260 15.35 -28.31 -10.31
N GLU A 261 14.22 -27.64 -10.09
CA GLU A 261 13.15 -27.46 -11.06
C GLU A 261 13.32 -26.16 -11.88
N TYR A 262 13.22 -26.29 -13.22
CA TYR A 262 13.50 -25.18 -14.14
C TYR A 262 12.46 -24.05 -14.08
N ASN A 263 11.16 -24.36 -14.00
CA ASN A 263 10.13 -23.32 -13.97
C ASN A 263 10.19 -22.51 -12.66
N THR A 264 10.55 -23.15 -11.55
CA THR A 264 10.83 -22.48 -10.26
C THR A 264 11.97 -21.48 -10.40
N TRP A 265 13.05 -21.89 -11.05
CA TRP A 265 14.16 -20.98 -11.33
C TRP A 265 13.75 -19.84 -12.29
N MET A 266 12.93 -20.12 -13.28
CA MET A 266 12.38 -19.09 -14.18
C MET A 266 11.56 -18.04 -13.43
N VAL A 267 10.73 -18.47 -12.48
CA VAL A 267 9.98 -17.54 -11.59
C VAL A 267 10.97 -16.68 -10.81
N TYR A 268 11.92 -17.31 -10.10
CA TYR A 268 12.94 -16.59 -9.34
C TYR A 268 13.71 -15.59 -10.17
N SER A 269 14.30 -16.02 -11.30
CA SER A 269 15.16 -15.18 -12.15
C SER A 269 14.43 -13.97 -12.75
N ASN A 270 13.13 -14.11 -13.03
CA ASN A 270 12.32 -12.99 -13.53
C ASN A 270 11.91 -12.00 -12.43
N LEU A 271 11.80 -12.44 -11.18
CA LEU A 271 11.31 -11.62 -10.06
C LEU A 271 12.42 -11.09 -9.15
N MET A 272 13.64 -11.62 -9.23
CA MET A 272 14.76 -11.18 -8.38
C MET A 272 15.11 -9.69 -8.50
N ASN A 273 14.81 -9.06 -9.63
CA ASN A 273 15.06 -7.65 -9.89
C ASN A 273 13.85 -6.74 -9.65
N GLY A 274 12.80 -7.25 -9.02
CA GLY A 274 11.60 -6.50 -8.65
C GLY A 274 10.29 -7.12 -9.14
N PRO A 275 9.15 -6.54 -8.73
CA PRO A 275 7.84 -7.05 -9.08
C PRO A 275 7.59 -6.98 -10.59
N LYS A 276 6.83 -7.93 -11.11
CA LYS A 276 6.41 -8.01 -12.52
C LYS A 276 4.90 -8.15 -12.61
N ASN A 277 4.33 -7.62 -13.69
CA ASN A 277 2.93 -7.88 -14.00
C ASN A 277 2.72 -9.39 -14.23
N PHE A 278 1.72 -9.97 -13.55
CA PHE A 278 1.48 -11.41 -13.60
C PHE A 278 1.18 -11.91 -15.03
N ARG A 279 0.43 -11.14 -15.83
CA ARG A 279 0.12 -11.51 -17.23
C ARG A 279 1.38 -11.55 -18.10
N ASP A 280 2.29 -10.61 -17.91
CA ASP A 280 3.54 -10.56 -18.68
C ASP A 280 4.53 -11.64 -18.23
N LEU A 281 4.51 -11.98 -16.94
CA LEU A 281 5.24 -13.14 -16.45
C LEU A 281 4.67 -14.43 -17.07
N ALA A 282 3.36 -14.63 -17.06
CA ALA A 282 2.70 -15.82 -17.61
C ALA A 282 3.01 -16.06 -19.09
N LYS A 283 3.03 -15.00 -19.91
CA LYS A 283 3.41 -15.10 -21.34
C LYS A 283 4.77 -15.76 -21.58
N LYS A 284 5.71 -15.65 -20.62
CA LYS A 284 7.04 -16.25 -20.74
C LYS A 284 7.04 -17.77 -20.56
N PHE A 285 5.97 -18.31 -19.99
CA PHE A 285 5.80 -19.74 -19.76
C PHE A 285 4.93 -20.43 -20.82
N GLU A 286 4.14 -19.64 -21.56
CA GLU A 286 3.31 -20.16 -22.67
C GLU A 286 4.18 -20.69 -23.82
N PRO A 287 3.68 -21.73 -24.57
CA PRO A 287 2.42 -22.44 -24.34
C PRO A 287 2.49 -23.61 -23.35
N LYS A 288 3.62 -23.87 -22.70
CA LYS A 288 3.85 -25.05 -21.85
C LYS A 288 3.09 -25.00 -20.53
N ILE A 289 2.95 -23.82 -19.94
CA ILE A 289 2.28 -23.57 -18.67
C ILE A 289 1.33 -22.38 -18.87
N ASN A 290 0.06 -22.56 -18.57
CA ASN A 290 -0.92 -21.49 -18.63
C ASN A 290 -0.93 -20.65 -17.33
N SER A 291 -1.66 -19.53 -17.33
CA SER A 291 -1.71 -18.59 -16.20
C SER A 291 -2.18 -19.25 -14.89
N LYS A 292 -3.12 -20.21 -14.95
CA LYS A 292 -3.60 -20.93 -13.78
C LYS A 292 -2.50 -21.84 -13.23
N GLN A 293 -1.84 -22.60 -14.08
CA GLN A 293 -0.75 -23.50 -13.70
C GLN A 293 0.45 -22.73 -13.14
N LEU A 294 0.73 -21.52 -13.65
CA LEU A 294 1.73 -20.64 -13.06
C LEU A 294 1.33 -20.20 -11.65
N SER A 295 0.04 -19.87 -11.42
CA SER A 295 -0.45 -19.57 -10.08
C SER A 295 -0.32 -20.78 -9.15
N ASP A 296 -0.67 -21.98 -9.62
CA ASP A 296 -0.51 -23.21 -8.87
C ASP A 296 0.97 -23.46 -8.49
N LEU A 297 1.91 -23.20 -9.40
CA LEU A 297 3.34 -23.31 -9.13
C LEU A 297 3.81 -22.32 -8.07
N ILE A 298 3.35 -21.07 -8.12
CA ILE A 298 3.66 -20.05 -7.10
C ILE A 298 3.17 -20.51 -5.72
N ASP A 299 1.98 -21.07 -5.65
CA ASP A 299 1.44 -21.58 -4.39
C ASP A 299 2.24 -22.79 -3.86
N ILE A 300 2.72 -23.68 -4.75
CA ILE A 300 3.57 -24.81 -4.39
C ILE A 300 4.92 -24.30 -3.85
N ILE A 301 5.52 -23.29 -4.49
CA ILE A 301 6.77 -22.67 -4.04
C ILE A 301 6.60 -22.09 -2.64
N ASN A 302 5.51 -21.38 -2.39
CA ASN A 302 5.22 -20.78 -1.08
C ASN A 302 4.89 -21.83 0.00
N PHE A 303 4.43 -23.02 -0.39
CA PHE A 303 4.16 -24.13 0.53
C PHE A 303 5.43 -24.88 0.94
N ALA A 304 6.45 -24.90 0.06
CA ALA A 304 7.69 -25.64 0.26
C ALA A 304 8.53 -25.00 1.38
N GLU A 305 8.93 -25.83 2.36
CA GLU A 305 9.64 -25.35 3.56
C GLU A 305 10.60 -26.42 4.05
N LYS A 306 11.80 -26.02 4.50
CA LYS A 306 12.80 -26.88 5.12
C LYS A 306 13.42 -26.18 6.31
N ASP A 307 13.44 -26.86 7.46
CA ASP A 307 13.95 -26.31 8.73
C ASP A 307 13.35 -24.93 9.10
N GLY A 308 12.06 -24.71 8.82
CA GLY A 308 11.35 -23.45 9.08
C GLY A 308 11.66 -22.34 8.07
N MET A 309 12.34 -22.66 6.97
CA MET A 309 12.67 -21.71 5.91
C MET A 309 12.02 -22.10 4.60
N GLY A 310 11.27 -21.18 4.00
CA GLY A 310 10.77 -21.31 2.62
C GLY A 310 11.90 -21.21 1.60
N LEU A 311 11.69 -21.77 0.41
CA LEU A 311 12.66 -21.72 -0.68
C LEU A 311 12.93 -20.25 -1.11
N PHE A 312 11.88 -19.49 -1.34
CA PHE A 312 11.78 -18.05 -1.42
C PHE A 312 10.31 -17.63 -1.34
N GLU A 313 10.04 -16.47 -0.79
CA GLU A 313 8.68 -16.01 -0.55
C GLU A 313 8.18 -15.20 -1.76
N LEU A 314 7.04 -15.60 -2.32
CA LEU A 314 6.36 -14.90 -3.41
C LEU A 314 5.07 -14.27 -2.90
N LYS A 315 4.88 -12.99 -3.18
CA LYS A 315 3.68 -12.24 -2.79
C LYS A 315 2.97 -11.66 -4.01
N TYR A 316 1.65 -11.75 -4.01
CA TYR A 316 0.81 -11.02 -4.95
C TYR A 316 0.54 -9.63 -4.40
N HIS A 317 0.83 -8.61 -5.20
CA HIS A 317 0.41 -7.25 -4.93
C HIS A 317 -0.76 -6.91 -5.84
N SER A 318 -1.94 -6.76 -5.26
CA SER A 318 -3.14 -6.32 -5.98
C SER A 318 -3.38 -4.84 -5.69
N PHE A 319 -3.29 -4.01 -6.73
CA PHE A 319 -3.67 -2.61 -6.61
C PHE A 319 -5.16 -2.49 -6.87
N VAL A 320 -5.90 -2.22 -5.81
CA VAL A 320 -7.33 -1.96 -5.92
C VAL A 320 -7.53 -0.45 -5.96
N ARG A 321 -8.05 0.03 -7.11
CA ARG A 321 -8.41 1.44 -7.26
C ARG A 321 -9.87 1.60 -6.89
N ALA A 322 -10.18 2.59 -6.07
CA ALA A 322 -11.56 3.00 -5.85
C ALA A 322 -12.20 3.32 -7.21
N LEU A 323 -13.46 2.93 -7.39
CA LEU A 323 -14.22 3.25 -8.60
C LEU A 323 -14.21 4.77 -8.81
N SER A 324 -13.64 5.22 -9.91
CA SER A 324 -13.62 6.62 -10.31
C SER A 324 -14.23 6.76 -11.69
N GLY A 325 -15.13 7.73 -11.84
CA GLY A 325 -15.88 7.97 -13.04
C GLY A 325 -17.26 7.29 -13.03
N ALA A 326 -18.18 7.88 -13.76
CA ALA A 326 -19.44 7.29 -14.17
C ALA A 326 -19.49 7.34 -15.69
N TYR A 327 -19.97 6.27 -16.31
CA TYR A 327 -19.97 6.11 -17.76
C TYR A 327 -21.40 5.90 -18.23
N VAL A 328 -21.86 6.73 -19.15
CA VAL A 328 -23.25 6.76 -19.62
C VAL A 328 -23.29 6.56 -21.12
N THR A 329 -24.27 5.81 -21.61
CA THR A 329 -24.65 5.78 -23.02
C THR A 329 -25.76 6.79 -23.28
N PHE A 330 -25.77 7.39 -24.48
CA PHE A 330 -26.83 8.28 -24.92
C PHE A 330 -27.70 7.55 -25.97
N GLY A 331 -28.96 7.96 -26.10
CA GLY A 331 -29.93 7.38 -27.05
C GLY A 331 -31.27 7.10 -26.39
N LYS A 332 -32.11 6.25 -27.03
CA LYS A 332 -33.47 5.97 -26.56
C LYS A 332 -33.53 5.26 -25.21
N ASN A 333 -32.54 4.43 -24.91
CA ASN A 333 -32.42 3.69 -23.66
C ASN A 333 -31.00 3.95 -23.09
N PRO A 334 -30.80 5.05 -22.34
CA PRO A 334 -29.52 5.33 -21.72
C PRO A 334 -29.21 4.31 -20.62
N ASP A 335 -27.97 3.92 -20.51
CA ASP A 335 -27.48 3.02 -19.48
C ASP A 335 -26.30 3.68 -18.73
N LEU A 336 -26.14 3.32 -17.45
CA LEU A 336 -25.11 3.87 -16.56
C LEU A 336 -24.30 2.74 -15.94
N THR A 337 -22.98 2.90 -15.93
CA THR A 337 -22.07 2.03 -15.19
C THR A 337 -21.00 2.84 -14.46
N LEU A 338 -20.56 2.35 -13.31
CA LEU A 338 -19.41 2.87 -12.57
C LEU A 338 -18.11 2.16 -12.98
N ILE A 339 -18.23 1.10 -13.77
CA ILE A 339 -17.06 0.35 -14.29
C ILE A 339 -16.66 0.96 -15.63
N LYS A 340 -15.41 1.36 -15.77
CA LYS A 340 -14.88 1.89 -17.03
C LYS A 340 -15.06 0.88 -18.17
N ARG A 341 -15.83 1.26 -19.16
CA ARG A 341 -16.07 0.47 -20.38
C ARG A 341 -16.05 1.40 -21.58
N LYS A 342 -15.52 0.94 -22.71
CA LYS A 342 -15.55 1.70 -23.98
C LYS A 342 -16.94 1.67 -24.61
N THR A 343 -17.67 0.58 -24.41
CA THR A 343 -19.03 0.37 -24.93
C THR A 343 -19.90 -0.35 -23.90
N ILE A 344 -21.20 -0.08 -23.92
CA ILE A 344 -22.25 -0.77 -23.16
C ILE A 344 -23.34 -1.11 -24.16
N HIS A 345 -23.73 -2.38 -24.29
CA HIS A 345 -24.73 -2.86 -25.26
C HIS A 345 -24.51 -2.30 -26.68
N GLU A 346 -23.27 -2.38 -27.19
CA GLU A 346 -22.84 -1.88 -28.51
C GLU A 346 -22.89 -0.35 -28.68
N MET A 347 -23.33 0.40 -27.66
CA MET A 347 -23.33 1.87 -27.65
C MET A 347 -22.05 2.41 -27.06
N LYS A 348 -21.57 3.54 -27.53
CA LYS A 348 -20.41 4.22 -26.95
C LYS A 348 -20.71 4.67 -25.54
N ALA A 349 -19.81 4.35 -24.61
CA ALA A 349 -19.88 4.84 -23.23
C ALA A 349 -19.04 6.11 -23.09
N PHE A 350 -19.63 7.15 -22.52
CA PHE A 350 -18.99 8.45 -22.30
C PHE A 350 -18.80 8.68 -20.79
N GLU A 351 -17.62 9.13 -20.39
CA GLU A 351 -17.38 9.52 -19.01
C GLU A 351 -18.14 10.80 -18.71
N VAL A 352 -18.79 10.88 -17.55
CA VAL A 352 -19.56 12.04 -17.11
C VAL A 352 -19.13 12.57 -15.76
N GLY A 353 -19.32 13.87 -15.57
CA GLY A 353 -19.16 14.58 -14.32
C GLY A 353 -20.23 15.64 -14.17
N ASN A 354 -20.37 16.19 -12.98
CA ASN A 354 -21.40 17.16 -12.66
C ASN A 354 -20.81 18.47 -12.18
N CYS A 355 -21.47 19.59 -12.53
CA CYS A 355 -21.17 20.89 -11.95
C CYS A 355 -21.38 20.83 -10.43
N ARG A 356 -20.41 21.28 -9.65
CA ARG A 356 -20.45 21.30 -8.18
C ARG A 356 -21.56 22.18 -7.59
N TYR A 357 -22.12 23.08 -8.39
CA TYR A 357 -23.08 24.10 -7.95
C TYR A 357 -24.50 23.82 -8.40
N CYS A 358 -24.71 23.48 -9.68
CA CYS A 358 -26.06 23.26 -10.24
C CYS A 358 -26.34 21.81 -10.63
N ASN A 359 -25.37 20.90 -10.48
CA ASN A 359 -25.43 19.50 -10.89
C ASN A 359 -25.63 19.26 -12.40
N ALA A 360 -25.50 20.29 -13.25
CA ALA A 360 -25.53 20.09 -14.69
C ALA A 360 -24.50 19.08 -15.15
N THR A 361 -24.89 18.16 -16.02
CA THR A 361 -24.06 17.03 -16.44
C THR A 361 -23.15 17.42 -17.60
N TYR A 362 -21.89 17.05 -17.49
CA TYR A 362 -20.87 17.24 -18.53
C TYR A 362 -20.32 15.89 -18.98
N VAL A 363 -20.20 15.70 -20.29
CA VAL A 363 -19.39 14.62 -20.88
C VAL A 363 -17.94 15.05 -20.86
N ILE A 364 -17.07 14.14 -20.45
CA ILE A 364 -15.63 14.34 -20.32
C ILE A 364 -14.92 13.44 -21.34
N GLY A 365 -14.06 14.00 -22.15
CA GLY A 365 -13.34 13.19 -23.14
C GLY A 365 -12.34 14.00 -23.95
N LYS A 366 -11.69 13.32 -24.89
CA LYS A 366 -10.72 13.90 -25.81
C LYS A 366 -11.21 13.69 -27.24
N ILE A 367 -11.13 14.74 -28.07
CA ILE A 367 -11.39 14.60 -29.51
C ILE A 367 -10.11 14.10 -30.19
N VAL A 368 -10.21 12.98 -30.87
CA VAL A 368 -9.09 12.37 -31.63
C VAL A 368 -9.52 12.12 -33.05
N THR A 369 -8.67 12.50 -34.01
CA THR A 369 -8.87 12.22 -35.44
C THR A 369 -8.34 10.83 -35.77
N SER A 370 -9.17 9.99 -36.41
CA SER A 370 -8.76 8.67 -36.86
C SER A 370 -7.90 8.78 -38.11
N ASN A 371 -6.78 8.07 -38.15
CA ASN A 371 -5.89 7.98 -39.31
C ASN A 371 -6.49 7.17 -40.49
N GLU A 372 -7.48 6.31 -40.22
CA GLU A 372 -8.06 5.41 -41.22
C GLU A 372 -9.12 6.08 -42.07
N ASN A 373 -9.98 6.92 -41.46
CA ASN A 373 -11.16 7.50 -42.14
C ASN A 373 -11.26 9.02 -41.99
N SER A 374 -10.27 9.67 -41.38
CA SER A 374 -10.24 11.11 -41.11
C SER A 374 -11.44 11.64 -40.30
N LEU A 375 -12.19 10.77 -39.61
CA LEU A 375 -13.27 11.14 -38.71
C LEU A 375 -12.74 11.52 -37.36
N ASN A 376 -13.41 12.47 -36.70
CA ASN A 376 -13.12 12.81 -35.30
C ASN A 376 -14.01 11.98 -34.38
N TYR A 377 -13.41 11.47 -33.29
CA TYR A 377 -14.11 10.69 -32.29
C TYR A 377 -13.91 11.31 -30.90
N LEU A 378 -14.98 11.37 -30.12
CA LEU A 378 -14.92 11.68 -28.70
C LEU A 378 -14.63 10.37 -27.97
N ILE A 379 -13.44 10.30 -27.40
CA ILE A 379 -12.97 9.13 -26.65
C ILE A 379 -12.84 9.47 -25.16
N GLN A 380 -12.97 8.46 -24.30
CA GLN A 380 -12.68 8.58 -22.89
C GLN A 380 -11.20 8.91 -22.70
N ASN A 381 -10.87 9.62 -21.64
CA ASN A 381 -9.49 9.82 -21.25
C ASN A 381 -8.91 8.45 -20.84
N ASP A 382 -8.15 7.83 -21.72
CA ASP A 382 -7.32 6.70 -21.35
C ASP A 382 -6.23 7.30 -20.47
N GLU A 383 -6.31 7.06 -19.18
CA GLU A 383 -5.20 7.32 -18.28
C GLU A 383 -3.98 6.62 -18.89
N VAL A 384 -3.05 7.42 -19.35
CA VAL A 384 -1.71 6.95 -19.68
C VAL A 384 -1.25 6.21 -18.43
N ASP A 385 -0.89 4.93 -18.59
CA ASP A 385 -0.33 4.13 -17.50
C ASP A 385 0.78 4.96 -16.86
N ILE A 386 0.59 5.34 -15.60
CA ILE A 386 1.49 6.21 -14.84
C ILE A 386 2.92 5.61 -14.79
N TYR A 387 3.06 4.35 -15.18
CA TYR A 387 4.31 3.62 -15.21
C TYR A 387 5.08 3.65 -16.54
N ASP A 388 4.45 4.06 -17.67
CA ASP A 388 5.12 4.03 -18.98
C ASP A 388 5.74 5.38 -19.42
N ASN A 389 5.48 6.50 -18.72
CA ASN A 389 6.01 7.81 -19.10
C ASN A 389 6.63 8.59 -17.92
N TYR A 390 7.77 8.12 -17.44
CA TYR A 390 8.74 9.02 -16.83
C TYR A 390 9.54 9.68 -17.97
N GLY A 391 9.03 10.78 -18.54
CA GLY A 391 9.86 11.50 -19.50
C GLY A 391 9.21 12.63 -20.31
N ASP A 392 7.92 12.64 -20.56
CA ASP A 392 7.32 13.72 -21.36
C ASP A 392 6.11 14.35 -20.65
N GLU A 393 6.26 15.62 -20.27
CA GLU A 393 5.21 16.52 -19.75
C GLU A 393 4.22 16.95 -20.88
N GLU A 394 3.69 16.06 -21.69
CA GLU A 394 2.48 16.36 -22.42
C GLU A 394 1.27 16.14 -21.51
N SER A 395 0.86 17.23 -20.85
CA SER A 395 -0.38 17.28 -20.08
C SER A 395 -1.54 16.72 -20.91
N VAL A 396 -2.15 15.63 -20.45
CA VAL A 396 -3.30 15.01 -21.07
C VAL A 396 -4.49 15.97 -20.95
N TYR A 397 -4.74 16.77 -22.00
CA TYR A 397 -5.85 17.69 -22.03
C TYR A 397 -7.14 16.95 -22.31
N VAL A 398 -8.14 17.11 -21.43
CA VAL A 398 -9.52 16.66 -21.64
C VAL A 398 -10.42 17.88 -21.88
N ASP A 399 -11.44 17.65 -22.70
CA ASP A 399 -12.50 18.62 -22.95
C ASP A 399 -13.76 18.26 -22.17
N TYR A 400 -14.55 19.28 -21.86
CA TYR A 400 -15.79 19.18 -21.08
C TYR A 400 -16.94 19.71 -21.93
N PHE A 401 -17.96 18.89 -22.12
CA PHE A 401 -19.12 19.20 -22.96
C PHE A 401 -20.39 19.12 -22.12
N LEU A 402 -21.14 20.22 -22.01
CA LEU A 402 -22.45 20.25 -21.39
C LEU A 402 -23.45 19.43 -22.20
N THR A 403 -24.28 18.61 -21.54
CA THR A 403 -25.29 17.75 -22.21
C THR A 403 -26.57 18.47 -22.58
N GLU A 404 -26.84 19.62 -21.98
CA GLU A 404 -28.05 20.42 -22.20
C GLU A 404 -27.69 21.74 -22.84
N LYS A 405 -28.63 22.32 -23.61
CA LYS A 405 -28.44 23.64 -24.21
C LYS A 405 -28.25 24.70 -23.12
N PRO A 406 -27.19 25.52 -23.19
CA PRO A 406 -26.96 26.56 -22.22
C PRO A 406 -28.13 27.55 -22.13
N ASN A 407 -28.59 27.81 -20.89
CA ASN A 407 -29.62 28.81 -20.59
C ASN A 407 -29.00 30.17 -20.21
N ILE A 408 -27.91 30.58 -20.85
CA ILE A 408 -27.32 31.87 -20.58
C ILE A 408 -28.22 32.93 -21.23
N GLY A 409 -28.94 33.66 -20.41
CA GLY A 409 -29.77 34.81 -20.85
C GLY A 409 -28.91 35.84 -21.58
N LEU A 410 -29.38 36.30 -22.67
CA LEU A 410 -28.76 37.36 -23.51
C LEU A 410 -28.80 38.76 -22.86
N ASP A 411 -29.13 38.88 -21.57
CA ASP A 411 -29.20 40.14 -20.89
C ASP A 411 -28.13 40.22 -19.81
N ASP A 412 -27.31 41.24 -19.96
CA ASP A 412 -26.34 41.87 -19.08
C ASP A 412 -24.84 41.55 -19.30
N THR A 413 -24.26 42.53 -20.01
CA THR A 413 -22.94 43.15 -19.77
C THR A 413 -21.68 42.30 -19.71
N ASP A 414 -20.83 42.50 -20.70
CA ASP A 414 -19.35 42.45 -20.64
C ASP A 414 -18.61 41.12 -20.51
N ASP A 415 -19.20 39.95 -20.80
CA ASP A 415 -18.36 38.79 -21.03
C ASP A 415 -18.97 37.84 -22.08
N ASP A 416 -18.41 37.94 -23.31
CA ASP A 416 -18.70 37.05 -24.45
C ASP A 416 -18.35 35.60 -24.13
N THR A 417 -19.10 34.92 -23.27
CA THR A 417 -18.94 33.47 -23.10
C THR A 417 -19.58 32.78 -24.29
N LYS A 418 -18.80 32.62 -25.34
CA LYS A 418 -19.21 31.86 -26.52
C LYS A 418 -19.13 30.38 -26.26
N TYR A 419 -20.10 29.63 -26.75
CA TYR A 419 -20.04 28.17 -26.75
C TYR A 419 -20.14 27.66 -28.19
N GLU A 420 -19.51 26.52 -28.41
CA GLU A 420 -19.59 25.77 -29.65
C GLU A 420 -20.55 24.59 -29.50
N GLU A 421 -21.40 24.37 -30.47
CA GLU A 421 -22.28 23.23 -30.54
C GLU A 421 -21.64 22.10 -31.36
N TYR A 422 -21.67 20.89 -30.81
CA TYR A 422 -21.15 19.68 -31.42
C TYR A 422 -22.25 18.63 -31.55
N THR A 423 -22.30 17.98 -32.72
CA THR A 423 -23.13 16.79 -32.95
C THR A 423 -22.28 15.55 -32.72
N VAL A 424 -22.78 14.62 -31.89
CA VAL A 424 -22.09 13.40 -31.51
C VAL A 424 -22.94 12.17 -31.80
N CYS A 425 -22.31 11.12 -32.33
CA CYS A 425 -22.96 9.83 -32.50
C CYS A 425 -22.89 8.99 -31.24
N ALA A 426 -24.03 8.63 -30.65
CA ALA A 426 -24.14 7.80 -29.46
C ALA A 426 -23.64 6.35 -29.67
N LYS A 427 -23.61 5.86 -30.91
CA LYS A 427 -23.17 4.50 -31.23
C LYS A 427 -21.67 4.36 -31.35
N CYS A 428 -20.98 5.26 -32.04
CA CYS A 428 -19.54 5.15 -32.30
C CYS A 428 -18.71 6.26 -31.64
N GLY A 429 -19.33 7.37 -31.20
CA GLY A 429 -18.63 8.53 -30.63
C GLY A 429 -18.06 9.49 -31.67
N CYS A 430 -18.41 9.35 -32.95
CA CYS A 430 -18.04 10.33 -34.00
C CYS A 430 -18.58 11.71 -33.60
N ILE A 431 -17.73 12.76 -33.69
CA ILE A 431 -18.06 14.11 -33.27
C ILE A 431 -17.63 15.14 -34.29
N HIS A 432 -18.49 16.14 -34.55
CA HIS A 432 -18.18 17.29 -35.40
C HIS A 432 -18.87 18.56 -34.88
N LYS A 433 -18.37 19.73 -35.27
CA LYS A 433 -19.07 20.99 -34.99
C LYS A 433 -20.35 21.04 -35.79
N THR A 434 -21.48 21.31 -35.14
CA THR A 434 -22.81 21.37 -35.79
C THR A 434 -22.88 22.42 -36.92
N ALA A 435 -22.15 23.52 -36.75
CA ALA A 435 -22.08 24.60 -37.78
C ALA A 435 -21.27 24.19 -39.03
N ASN A 436 -20.54 23.08 -39.04
CA ASN A 436 -19.73 22.66 -40.18
C ASN A 436 -20.54 21.73 -41.10
N LEU A 437 -21.21 22.31 -42.10
CA LEU A 437 -22.04 21.59 -43.06
C LEU A 437 -21.26 20.60 -43.96
N ASN A 438 -19.93 20.72 -44.03
CA ASN A 438 -19.05 19.83 -44.79
C ASN A 438 -18.32 18.82 -43.90
N ALA A 439 -18.75 18.66 -42.66
CA ALA A 439 -18.11 17.70 -41.74
C ALA A 439 -18.31 16.26 -42.23
N LEU A 440 -17.25 15.47 -42.12
CA LEU A 440 -17.34 14.03 -42.33
C LEU A 440 -18.12 13.42 -41.15
N VAL A 441 -19.12 12.61 -41.44
CA VAL A 441 -19.98 11.94 -40.46
C VAL A 441 -19.87 10.42 -40.61
N CYS A 442 -20.21 9.70 -39.57
CA CYS A 442 -20.21 8.23 -39.60
C CYS A 442 -21.50 7.68 -40.23
N ASP A 443 -21.47 6.43 -40.68
CA ASP A 443 -22.59 5.70 -41.31
C ASP A 443 -23.57 5.07 -40.29
N CYS A 444 -23.55 5.46 -39.01
CA CYS A 444 -24.38 4.83 -37.99
C CYS A 444 -25.87 5.17 -38.04
N GLY A 445 -26.25 6.27 -38.68
CA GLY A 445 -27.62 6.79 -38.76
C GLY A 445 -27.88 8.01 -37.88
N GLU A 446 -28.75 8.89 -38.35
CA GLU A 446 -29.10 10.16 -37.68
C GLU A 446 -29.82 9.93 -36.32
N GLU A 447 -30.51 8.80 -36.18
CA GLU A 447 -31.22 8.44 -34.94
C GLU A 447 -30.30 8.27 -33.72
N TYR A 448 -28.99 8.13 -33.93
CA TYR A 448 -27.99 8.06 -32.86
C TYR A 448 -27.36 9.41 -32.55
N SER A 449 -27.76 10.49 -33.22
CA SER A 449 -27.16 11.81 -33.06
C SER A 449 -27.75 12.56 -31.85
N PHE A 450 -26.88 13.21 -31.06
CA PHE A 450 -27.25 14.12 -29.99
C PHE A 450 -26.27 15.28 -29.93
N ASN A 451 -26.67 16.40 -29.29
CA ASN A 451 -25.86 17.61 -29.22
C ASN A 451 -25.16 17.77 -27.90
N LEU A 452 -23.95 18.27 -27.94
CA LEU A 452 -23.13 18.68 -26.81
C LEU A 452 -22.63 20.10 -26.98
N TYR A 453 -22.39 20.80 -25.88
CA TYR A 453 -22.02 22.21 -25.87
C TYR A 453 -20.68 22.42 -25.14
N LYS A 454 -19.69 23.01 -25.83
CA LYS A 454 -18.35 23.27 -25.30
C LYS A 454 -18.14 24.77 -25.09
N VAL A 455 -17.54 25.17 -23.95
CA VAL A 455 -17.11 26.55 -23.70
C VAL A 455 -15.93 26.90 -24.59
N GLU A 456 -15.97 28.07 -25.26
CA GLU A 456 -14.78 28.70 -25.80
C GLU A 456 -14.05 29.44 -24.66
N GLU A 457 -13.05 28.83 -24.07
CA GLU A 457 -12.23 29.52 -23.07
C GLU A 457 -11.20 30.42 -23.75
N LYS A 458 -11.34 31.74 -23.56
CA LYS A 458 -10.30 32.71 -23.91
C LYS A 458 -9.27 32.75 -22.77
N GLY A 459 -8.15 32.02 -22.89
CA GLY A 459 -7.05 32.07 -21.92
C GLY A 459 -6.40 30.73 -21.57
N LYS A 460 -5.42 30.75 -20.67
CA LYS A 460 -4.75 29.52 -20.18
C LYS A 460 -5.75 28.65 -19.42
N LYS A 461 -5.84 27.36 -19.79
CA LYS A 461 -6.59 26.35 -19.04
C LYS A 461 -6.18 26.35 -17.58
N SER A 462 -7.11 26.01 -16.68
CA SER A 462 -6.81 25.92 -15.25
C SER A 462 -5.66 24.94 -14.98
N ALA A 463 -4.90 25.20 -13.90
CA ALA A 463 -3.86 24.29 -13.44
C ALA A 463 -4.38 22.85 -13.13
N ALA A 464 -5.69 22.69 -12.99
CA ALA A 464 -6.37 21.41 -12.71
C ALA A 464 -6.92 20.72 -13.95
N ASN A 465 -6.61 21.18 -15.15
CA ASN A 465 -7.13 20.61 -16.41
C ASN A 465 -8.68 20.51 -16.46
N ASN A 466 -9.40 21.46 -15.88
CA ASN A 466 -10.85 21.52 -15.72
C ASN A 466 -11.37 22.88 -16.18
N ILE A 467 -12.66 22.99 -16.53
CA ILE A 467 -13.27 24.26 -16.91
C ILE A 467 -13.55 25.14 -15.69
N ASN A 468 -13.36 26.44 -15.85
CA ASN A 468 -13.51 27.42 -14.77
C ASN A 468 -14.91 28.03 -14.68
N THR A 469 -15.71 27.94 -15.74
CA THR A 469 -17.05 28.54 -15.82
C THR A 469 -18.09 27.49 -16.23
N CYS A 470 -19.21 27.43 -15.54
CA CYS A 470 -20.33 26.56 -15.90
C CYS A 470 -21.22 27.20 -16.96
N LEU A 471 -21.45 26.52 -18.07
CA LEU A 471 -22.36 26.97 -19.11
C LEU A 471 -23.84 26.97 -18.70
N SER A 472 -24.22 26.19 -17.69
CA SER A 472 -25.60 26.10 -17.24
C SER A 472 -25.96 27.18 -16.22
N CYS A 473 -25.12 27.37 -15.18
CA CYS A 473 -25.41 28.33 -14.09
C CYS A 473 -24.52 29.55 -14.04
N GLY A 474 -23.54 29.68 -14.92
CA GLY A 474 -22.61 30.84 -14.95
C GLY A 474 -21.59 30.88 -13.81
N HIS A 475 -21.63 29.94 -12.84
CA HIS A 475 -20.73 29.96 -11.69
C HIS A 475 -19.27 29.78 -12.13
N ARG A 476 -18.35 30.54 -11.47
CA ARG A 476 -16.90 30.53 -11.77
C ARG A 476 -16.08 30.02 -10.59
N ASN A 477 -15.12 29.12 -10.84
CA ASN A 477 -14.20 28.62 -9.84
C ASN A 477 -12.83 28.31 -10.48
N LYS A 478 -11.76 28.93 -9.96
CA LYS A 478 -10.38 28.75 -10.45
C LYS A 478 -9.85 27.31 -10.30
N ASN A 479 -10.41 26.54 -9.38
CA ASN A 479 -10.02 25.14 -9.14
C ASN A 479 -10.85 24.13 -9.96
N GLY A 480 -11.62 24.62 -10.95
CA GLY A 480 -12.51 23.82 -11.76
C GLY A 480 -13.91 23.62 -11.16
N ILE A 481 -14.89 23.51 -12.02
CA ILE A 481 -16.31 23.41 -11.64
C ILE A 481 -16.90 22.02 -11.80
N VAL A 482 -16.36 21.18 -12.68
CA VAL A 482 -16.86 19.84 -12.92
C VAL A 482 -16.20 18.85 -11.94
N LYS A 483 -17.02 18.13 -11.21
CA LYS A 483 -16.61 17.03 -10.32
C LYS A 483 -16.95 15.71 -11.01
N THR A 484 -15.96 14.85 -11.22
CA THR A 484 -16.18 13.46 -11.60
C THR A 484 -16.75 12.66 -10.44
N VAL A 485 -17.49 11.63 -10.72
CA VAL A 485 -17.93 10.67 -9.70
C VAL A 485 -16.68 9.99 -9.16
N SER A 486 -16.39 10.18 -7.90
CA SER A 486 -15.32 9.47 -7.20
C SER A 486 -15.89 8.90 -5.93
N VAL A 487 -15.79 7.61 -5.79
CA VAL A 487 -15.96 6.94 -4.50
C VAL A 487 -14.75 7.33 -3.66
N GLY A 488 -14.93 7.72 -2.41
CA GLY A 488 -13.85 8.14 -1.52
C GLY A 488 -12.73 7.10 -1.49
N LYS A 489 -11.49 7.51 -1.28
CA LYS A 489 -10.33 6.58 -1.27
C LYS A 489 -10.53 5.43 -0.30
N ASP A 490 -11.23 5.67 0.78
CA ASP A 490 -11.45 4.72 1.88
C ASP A 490 -12.65 3.81 1.66
N GLU A 491 -13.66 4.22 0.88
CA GLU A 491 -14.88 3.45 0.63
C GLU A 491 -14.61 2.17 -0.20
N GLY A 492 -13.70 2.24 -1.18
CA GLY A 492 -13.30 1.06 -1.96
C GLY A 492 -12.62 0.01 -1.08
N THR A 493 -11.76 0.44 -0.17
CA THR A 493 -11.04 -0.42 0.78
C THR A 493 -12.02 -1.00 1.81
N ALA A 494 -12.97 -0.20 2.31
CA ALA A 494 -14.01 -0.64 3.23
C ALA A 494 -14.93 -1.70 2.59
N LEU A 495 -15.35 -1.51 1.34
CA LEU A 495 -16.17 -2.46 0.62
C LEU A 495 -15.46 -3.81 0.41
N ILE A 496 -14.17 -3.77 0.03
CA ILE A 496 -13.36 -4.98 -0.12
C ILE A 496 -13.15 -5.65 1.22
N GLY A 497 -12.85 -4.88 2.28
CA GLY A 497 -12.75 -5.38 3.64
C GLY A 497 -14.04 -6.09 4.08
N GLN A 498 -15.20 -5.51 3.78
CA GLN A 498 -16.51 -6.11 4.07
C GLN A 498 -16.73 -7.41 3.29
N ILE A 499 -16.44 -7.43 1.98
CA ILE A 499 -16.58 -8.63 1.15
C ILE A 499 -15.66 -9.75 1.64
N LEU A 500 -14.41 -9.43 1.98
CA LEU A 500 -13.46 -10.39 2.54
C LEU A 500 -13.93 -10.91 3.90
N TYR A 501 -14.44 -10.03 4.76
CA TYR A 501 -15.01 -10.39 6.06
C TYR A 501 -16.21 -11.34 5.91
N ASP A 502 -17.11 -11.05 4.96
CA ASP A 502 -18.29 -11.87 4.69
C ASP A 502 -17.92 -13.24 4.08
N ALA A 503 -16.78 -13.29 3.35
CA ALA A 503 -16.26 -14.53 2.77
C ALA A 503 -15.53 -15.44 3.77
N ILE A 504 -15.26 -14.99 4.99
CA ILE A 504 -14.67 -15.83 6.05
C ILE A 504 -15.70 -16.86 6.50
N ASP A 505 -15.33 -18.14 6.42
CA ASP A 505 -16.18 -19.28 6.83
C ASP A 505 -16.65 -19.09 8.29
N GLU A 506 -17.95 -19.35 8.54
CA GLU A 506 -18.55 -19.24 9.88
C GLU A 506 -17.87 -20.14 10.93
N LYS A 507 -17.18 -21.20 10.51
CA LYS A 507 -16.39 -22.06 11.42
C LYS A 507 -15.17 -21.33 12.02
N ILE A 508 -14.77 -20.19 11.46
CA ILE A 508 -13.69 -19.33 11.96
C ILE A 508 -14.27 -18.10 12.69
N LEU A 509 -15.48 -18.21 13.20
CA LEU A 509 -16.23 -17.09 13.85
C LEU A 509 -15.46 -16.46 15.02
N ALA A 510 -14.63 -17.22 15.72
CA ALA A 510 -13.76 -16.71 16.78
C ALA A 510 -12.75 -15.67 16.26
N LEU A 511 -12.30 -15.80 15.01
CA LEU A 511 -11.40 -14.83 14.37
C LEU A 511 -12.14 -13.59 13.85
N LYS A 512 -13.44 -13.68 13.53
CA LYS A 512 -14.24 -12.53 13.08
C LYS A 512 -14.31 -11.42 14.13
N ASN A 513 -14.28 -11.75 15.39
CA ASN A 513 -14.35 -10.77 16.49
C ASN A 513 -13.02 -10.04 16.76
N HIS A 514 -11.92 -10.47 16.13
CA HIS A 514 -10.58 -9.92 16.33
C HIS A 514 -10.04 -9.13 15.11
N TRP A 515 -10.77 -9.17 13.98
CA TRP A 515 -10.41 -8.37 12.82
C TRP A 515 -10.99 -6.96 12.96
N VAL A 516 -10.26 -6.09 13.63
CA VAL A 516 -10.41 -4.66 13.41
C VAL A 516 -9.81 -4.40 12.04
N VAL A 517 -10.66 -4.19 11.04
CA VAL A 517 -10.20 -3.69 9.74
C VAL A 517 -9.64 -2.30 10.00
N LEU A 518 -8.33 -2.19 10.13
CA LEU A 518 -7.62 -0.93 10.06
C LEU A 518 -7.68 -0.48 8.60
N ILE A 519 -8.65 0.39 8.32
CA ILE A 519 -8.77 1.15 7.07
C ILE A 519 -7.81 2.31 7.10
#